data_2fd788c160f94d74107d509efa3b67ed
#
_entry.id   2fd788c160f94d74107d509efa3b67ed
#
_cell.length_a   1.000
_cell.length_b   1.000
_cell.length_c   1.000
_cell.angle_alpha   90.00
_cell.angle_beta   90.00
_cell.angle_gamma   90.00
#
_symmetry.space_group_name_H-M   'P 1'
#
loop_
_entity.id
_entity.type
_entity.pdbx_description
1 polymer ?
#
loop_
_entity_poly.entity_id
_entity_poly.type
_entity_poly.pdbx_seq_one_letter_code
_entity_poly.pdbx_strand_id
1 'polypeptide(L)'
;MIDVTITSCGRQDLLKQTIQSFLKFADLPINKIYVYEDSGKEGINDHLKVLFPQIEFIEPCPKVGQIKALDCLLSKVSTEYYFTLEDDWTTLSSGFMAQSLDILQSQPNISEVWLRLRNERNGHPVQPSVYRAKSGTKYQLVKTDYRGQWHGTSFGPTLRRLSDYKTLFPNGYAGVTTFNIKEPWTSEMQVGQVYKKAGFKAATLMNGFVKHLGNGRHISS
;
A
#
# COMPACT_ATOMS: atom_id res chain seq x y z
N MET A 1 8.29 -5.15 14.82
CA MET A 1 7.07 -4.28 14.85
C MET A 1 6.97 -3.56 13.52
N ILE A 2 5.74 -3.27 13.07
CA ILE A 2 5.43 -2.67 11.77
C ILE A 2 4.54 -1.45 11.98
N ASP A 3 4.87 -0.31 11.37
CA ASP A 3 3.95 0.81 11.24
C ASP A 3 2.99 0.55 10.08
N VAL A 4 1.74 0.99 10.22
CA VAL A 4 0.69 0.83 9.21
C VAL A 4 0.21 2.21 8.78
N THR A 5 0.08 2.40 7.47
CA THR A 5 -0.41 3.64 6.87
C THR A 5 -1.65 3.36 6.04
N ILE A 6 -2.70 4.15 6.22
CA ILE A 6 -3.97 4.01 5.49
C ILE A 6 -4.34 5.37 4.89
N THR A 7 -4.54 5.41 3.58
CA THR A 7 -5.13 6.57 2.92
C THR A 7 -6.64 6.40 2.80
N SER A 8 -7.40 7.44 3.10
CA SER A 8 -8.86 7.49 3.01
C SER A 8 -9.34 8.81 2.41
N CYS A 9 -10.51 8.78 1.79
CA CYS A 9 -11.14 9.98 1.26
C CYS A 9 -12.68 9.87 1.31
N GLY A 10 -13.26 10.17 2.48
CA GLY A 10 -14.71 10.33 2.63
C GLY A 10 -15.55 9.04 2.64
N ARG A 11 -14.93 7.85 2.75
CA ARG A 11 -15.60 6.53 2.70
C ARG A 11 -15.50 5.79 4.05
N GLN A 12 -16.04 6.37 5.14
CA GLN A 12 -15.87 5.86 6.51
C GLN A 12 -16.39 4.43 6.71
N ASP A 13 -17.42 4.03 5.98
CA ASP A 13 -17.96 2.67 6.02
C ASP A 13 -16.96 1.65 5.47
N LEU A 14 -16.27 1.97 4.38
CA LEU A 14 -15.20 1.14 3.83
C LEU A 14 -13.96 1.17 4.72
N LEU A 15 -13.55 2.35 5.17
CA LEU A 15 -12.43 2.51 6.08
C LEU A 15 -12.61 1.68 7.35
N LYS A 16 -13.80 1.69 7.95
CA LYS A 16 -14.13 0.86 9.11
C LYS A 16 -13.94 -0.63 8.82
N GLN A 17 -14.46 -1.11 7.69
CA GLN A 17 -14.31 -2.51 7.28
C GLN A 17 -12.86 -2.88 7.03
N THR A 18 -12.10 -2.00 6.37
CA THR A 18 -10.66 -2.17 6.12
C THR A 18 -9.90 -2.31 7.44
N ILE A 19 -10.08 -1.38 8.39
CA ILE A 19 -9.42 -1.42 9.69
C ILE A 19 -9.79 -2.69 10.46
N GLN A 20 -11.08 -3.03 10.55
CA GLN A 20 -11.55 -4.20 11.29
C GLN A 20 -10.96 -5.50 10.73
N SER A 21 -11.00 -5.68 9.41
CA SER A 21 -10.47 -6.88 8.77
C SER A 21 -8.96 -6.96 8.88
N PHE A 22 -8.26 -5.83 8.74
CA PHE A 22 -6.81 -5.78 8.90
C PHE A 22 -6.40 -6.17 10.33
N LEU A 23 -6.96 -5.55 11.35
CA LEU A 23 -6.67 -5.85 12.76
C LEU A 23 -6.97 -7.31 13.12
N LYS A 24 -8.04 -7.89 12.56
CA LYS A 24 -8.42 -9.29 12.77
C LYS A 24 -7.36 -10.27 12.28
N PHE A 25 -6.69 -9.98 11.18
CA PHE A 25 -5.82 -10.91 10.48
C PHE A 25 -4.33 -10.50 10.45
N ALA A 26 -3.98 -9.34 11.01
CA ALA A 26 -2.58 -8.92 11.15
C ALA A 26 -1.80 -9.97 11.95
N ASP A 27 -0.67 -10.42 11.38
CA ASP A 27 0.13 -11.54 11.88
C ASP A 27 1.55 -11.14 12.31
N LEU A 28 1.82 -9.83 12.35
CA LEU A 28 3.02 -9.26 12.95
C LEU A 28 2.65 -8.19 13.97
N PRO A 29 3.50 -7.96 15.00
CA PRO A 29 3.27 -6.89 15.96
C PRO A 29 3.22 -5.52 15.29
N ILE A 30 2.12 -4.79 15.50
CA ILE A 30 1.92 -3.43 15.02
C ILE A 30 2.52 -2.46 16.03
N ASN A 31 3.28 -1.47 15.55
CA ASN A 31 3.80 -0.38 16.36
C ASN A 31 2.77 0.76 16.43
N LYS A 32 2.42 1.34 15.28
CA LYS A 32 1.42 2.40 15.15
C LYS A 32 0.60 2.22 13.87
N ILE A 33 -0.62 2.75 13.89
CA ILE A 33 -1.48 2.86 12.72
C ILE A 33 -1.81 4.33 12.51
N TYR A 34 -1.55 4.81 11.30
CA TYR A 34 -1.85 6.17 10.86
C TYR A 34 -2.89 6.12 9.76
N VAL A 35 -3.94 6.92 9.88
CA VAL A 35 -4.95 7.11 8.83
C VAL A 35 -4.90 8.57 8.38
N TYR A 36 -4.72 8.78 7.08
CA TYR A 36 -4.83 10.10 6.47
C TYR A 36 -6.16 10.21 5.73
N GLU A 37 -7.03 11.10 6.21
CA GLU A 37 -8.36 11.33 5.63
C GLU A 37 -8.33 12.60 4.77
N ASP A 38 -8.37 12.43 3.47
CA ASP A 38 -8.17 13.48 2.47
C ASP A 38 -9.48 14.03 1.86
N SER A 39 -10.61 13.93 2.55
CA SER A 39 -11.88 14.52 2.06
C SER A 39 -11.97 16.03 2.27
N GLY A 40 -11.14 16.59 3.14
CA GLY A 40 -11.20 17.99 3.56
C GLY A 40 -12.38 18.31 4.48
N LYS A 41 -13.00 17.30 5.11
CA LYS A 41 -14.13 17.44 6.03
C LYS A 41 -13.65 17.20 7.46
N GLU A 42 -13.74 18.23 8.30
CA GLU A 42 -13.42 18.11 9.74
C GLU A 42 -14.37 17.13 10.44
N GLY A 43 -13.83 16.38 11.41
CA GLY A 43 -14.61 15.51 12.30
C GLY A 43 -15.26 14.31 11.63
N ILE A 44 -14.99 14.08 10.34
CA ILE A 44 -15.62 12.99 9.59
C ILE A 44 -15.34 11.61 10.20
N ASN A 45 -14.20 11.46 10.89
CA ASN A 45 -13.81 10.23 11.55
C ASN A 45 -14.03 10.19 13.07
N ASP A 46 -14.75 11.14 13.67
CA ASP A 46 -14.88 11.20 15.14
C ASP A 46 -15.46 9.92 15.73
N HIS A 47 -16.42 9.30 15.05
CA HIS A 47 -16.93 8.00 15.44
C HIS A 47 -15.90 6.87 15.31
N LEU A 48 -14.97 6.93 14.33
CA LEU A 48 -13.92 5.93 14.17
C LEU A 48 -12.79 6.14 15.19
N LYS A 49 -12.52 7.38 15.60
CA LYS A 49 -11.56 7.69 16.69
C LYS A 49 -12.04 7.07 18.01
N VAL A 50 -13.35 7.06 18.26
CA VAL A 50 -13.91 6.39 19.43
C VAL A 50 -13.81 4.87 19.33
N LEU A 51 -14.06 4.29 18.16
CA LEU A 51 -13.99 2.84 17.93
C LEU A 51 -12.56 2.29 17.91
N PHE A 52 -11.60 3.10 17.47
CA PHE A 52 -10.20 2.72 17.29
C PHE A 52 -9.25 3.74 17.95
N PRO A 53 -9.27 3.88 19.28
CA PRO A 53 -8.50 4.92 19.98
C PRO A 53 -6.97 4.76 19.84
N GLN A 54 -6.50 3.58 19.40
CA GLN A 54 -5.09 3.32 19.12
C GLN A 54 -4.61 3.83 17.76
N ILE A 55 -5.51 4.35 16.91
CA ILE A 55 -5.20 4.86 15.57
C ILE A 55 -5.04 6.37 15.60
N GLU A 56 -3.98 6.88 14.99
CA GLU A 56 -3.76 8.31 14.76
C GLU A 56 -4.43 8.73 13.45
N PHE A 57 -5.51 9.51 13.55
CA PHE A 57 -6.22 10.08 12.39
C PHE A 57 -5.67 11.48 12.08
N ILE A 58 -5.29 11.71 10.83
CA ILE A 58 -4.81 12.97 10.27
C ILE A 58 -5.89 13.47 9.31
N GLU A 59 -6.48 14.61 9.61
CA GLU A 59 -7.59 15.19 8.85
C GLU A 59 -7.20 16.61 8.39
N PRO A 60 -6.49 16.76 7.26
CA PRO A 60 -6.12 18.08 6.77
C PRO A 60 -7.33 18.78 6.13
N CYS A 61 -7.38 20.08 6.28
CA CYS A 61 -8.28 20.94 5.56
C CYS A 61 -7.45 22.10 4.99
N PRO A 62 -7.41 22.29 3.67
CA PRO A 62 -8.16 21.59 2.59
C PRO A 62 -7.53 20.24 2.20
N LYS A 63 -8.26 19.48 1.34
CA LYS A 63 -7.78 18.27 0.65
C LYS A 63 -6.44 18.50 -0.06
N VAL A 64 -5.51 17.52 0.03
CA VAL A 64 -4.15 17.65 -0.52
C VAL A 64 -3.85 16.67 -1.66
N GLY A 65 -4.64 15.61 -1.82
CA GLY A 65 -4.46 14.54 -2.81
C GLY A 65 -3.62 13.36 -2.29
N GLN A 66 -3.87 12.18 -2.87
CA GLN A 66 -3.31 10.89 -2.41
C GLN A 66 -1.78 10.90 -2.26
N ILE A 67 -1.06 11.50 -3.20
CA ILE A 67 0.41 11.50 -3.19
C ILE A 67 0.97 12.24 -1.97
N LYS A 68 0.45 13.44 -1.69
CA LYS A 68 0.87 14.22 -0.52
C LYS A 68 0.41 13.56 0.78
N ALA A 69 -0.76 12.91 0.76
CA ALA A 69 -1.23 12.11 1.90
C ALA A 69 -0.27 10.95 2.20
N LEU A 70 0.20 10.23 1.18
CA LEU A 70 1.19 9.17 1.32
C LEU A 70 2.51 9.72 1.87
N ASP A 71 3.03 10.82 1.33
CA ASP A 71 4.28 11.43 1.82
C ASP A 71 4.16 11.89 3.28
N CYS A 72 3.02 12.46 3.67
CA CYS A 72 2.74 12.82 5.06
C CYS A 72 2.74 11.58 5.97
N LEU A 73 2.05 10.51 5.57
CA LEU A 73 2.03 9.25 6.30
C LEU A 73 3.44 8.67 6.45
N LEU A 74 4.21 8.61 5.35
CA LEU A 74 5.56 8.05 5.36
C LEU A 74 6.57 8.88 6.18
N SER A 75 6.33 10.18 6.34
CA SER A 75 7.13 11.01 7.24
C SER A 75 6.98 10.64 8.72
N LYS A 76 5.86 10.00 9.10
CA LYS A 76 5.57 9.54 10.48
C LYS A 76 6.06 8.12 10.74
N VAL A 77 6.34 7.34 9.71
CA VAL A 77 6.82 5.97 9.84
C VAL A 77 8.20 5.94 10.47
N SER A 78 8.34 5.14 11.53
CA SER A 78 9.57 4.99 12.32
C SER A 78 10.17 3.58 12.26
N THR A 79 9.40 2.59 11.82
CA THR A 79 9.85 1.19 11.73
C THR A 79 10.58 0.92 10.41
N GLU A 80 11.44 -0.09 10.41
CA GLU A 80 12.21 -0.51 9.22
C GLU A 80 11.31 -0.93 8.06
N TYR A 81 10.21 -1.62 8.38
CA TYR A 81 9.18 -2.03 7.44
C TYR A 81 7.86 -1.38 7.81
N TYR A 82 7.08 -1.02 6.80
CA TYR A 82 5.74 -0.48 6.96
C TYR A 82 4.75 -1.16 6.04
N PHE A 83 3.50 -1.21 6.47
CA PHE A 83 2.40 -1.75 5.69
C PHE A 83 1.52 -0.61 5.20
N THR A 84 1.23 -0.54 3.90
CA THR A 84 0.34 0.47 3.34
C THR A 84 -0.99 -0.14 2.91
N LEU A 85 -2.07 0.61 3.08
CA LEU A 85 -3.45 0.28 2.73
C LEU A 85 -4.14 1.51 2.13
N GLU A 86 -5.19 1.25 1.36
CA GLU A 86 -6.25 2.22 1.06
C GLU A 86 -7.52 1.83 1.85
N ASP A 87 -8.50 2.73 1.96
CA ASP A 87 -9.71 2.56 2.78
C ASP A 87 -10.72 1.51 2.25
N ASP A 88 -10.46 0.90 1.11
CA ASP A 88 -11.39 0.02 0.41
C ASP A 88 -10.87 -1.41 0.17
N TRP A 89 -10.08 -1.93 1.10
CA TRP A 89 -9.56 -3.28 1.04
C TRP A 89 -9.96 -4.11 2.26
N THR A 90 -10.53 -5.29 2.05
CA THR A 90 -10.76 -6.26 3.14
C THR A 90 -9.66 -7.31 3.15
N THR A 91 -9.11 -7.56 4.34
CA THR A 91 -8.18 -8.67 4.59
C THR A 91 -8.97 -9.95 4.84
N LEU A 92 -8.57 -11.05 4.21
CA LEU A 92 -9.33 -12.31 4.19
C LEU A 92 -8.76 -13.37 5.14
N SER A 93 -7.45 -13.37 5.39
CA SER A 93 -6.77 -14.35 6.23
C SER A 93 -5.43 -13.84 6.73
N SER A 94 -4.89 -14.47 7.77
CA SER A 94 -3.56 -14.20 8.34
C SER A 94 -2.43 -14.81 7.51
N GLY A 95 -1.17 -14.43 7.80
CA GLY A 95 0.03 -14.94 7.16
C GLY A 95 0.61 -14.00 6.09
N PHE A 96 -0.08 -12.92 5.76
CA PHE A 96 0.32 -12.03 4.68
C PHE A 96 1.51 -11.12 5.03
N MET A 97 1.58 -10.62 6.27
CA MET A 97 2.69 -9.74 6.69
C MET A 97 3.98 -10.56 6.90
N ALA A 98 3.90 -11.70 7.58
CA ALA A 98 5.05 -12.54 7.84
C ALA A 98 5.65 -13.09 6.54
N GLN A 99 4.83 -13.57 5.60
CA GLN A 99 5.28 -14.02 4.29
C GLN A 99 5.90 -12.88 3.46
N SER A 100 5.30 -11.69 3.49
CA SER A 100 5.86 -10.52 2.81
C SER A 100 7.20 -10.11 3.40
N LEU A 101 7.33 -10.13 4.73
CA LEU A 101 8.57 -9.80 5.43
C LEU A 101 9.68 -10.80 5.08
N ASP A 102 9.39 -12.12 5.05
CA ASP A 102 10.35 -13.15 4.63
C ASP A 102 10.91 -12.87 3.23
N ILE A 103 10.04 -12.48 2.28
CA ILE A 103 10.46 -12.12 0.93
C ILE A 103 11.36 -10.88 0.93
N LEU A 104 10.93 -9.79 1.59
CA LEU A 104 11.70 -8.54 1.61
C LEU A 104 13.06 -8.69 2.29
N GLN A 105 13.15 -9.49 3.36
CA GLN A 105 14.41 -9.79 4.05
C GLN A 105 15.34 -10.70 3.25
N SER A 106 14.75 -11.59 2.44
CA SER A 106 15.53 -12.52 1.61
C SER A 106 16.01 -11.89 0.29
N GLN A 107 15.31 -10.86 -0.18
CA GLN A 107 15.48 -10.30 -1.53
C GLN A 107 15.58 -8.77 -1.47
N PRO A 108 16.79 -8.21 -1.36
CA PRO A 108 16.98 -6.77 -1.24
C PRO A 108 16.50 -5.98 -2.46
N ASN A 109 16.40 -6.61 -3.62
CA ASN A 109 15.92 -6.00 -4.86
C ASN A 109 14.40 -6.10 -5.07
N ILE A 110 13.65 -6.59 -4.10
CA ILE A 110 12.17 -6.52 -4.11
C ILE A 110 11.75 -5.33 -3.26
N SER A 111 11.01 -4.38 -3.86
CA SER A 111 10.51 -3.17 -3.20
C SER A 111 9.20 -3.38 -2.46
N GLU A 112 8.37 -4.31 -2.94
CA GLU A 112 7.01 -4.52 -2.42
C GLU A 112 6.49 -5.93 -2.73
N VAL A 113 5.50 -6.36 -1.95
CA VAL A 113 4.85 -7.68 -2.11
C VAL A 113 3.35 -7.50 -2.24
N TRP A 114 2.79 -7.79 -3.42
CA TRP A 114 1.37 -7.72 -3.70
C TRP A 114 0.59 -8.84 -3.00
N LEU A 115 -0.56 -8.47 -2.44
CA LEU A 115 -1.43 -9.35 -1.66
C LEU A 115 -2.77 -9.64 -2.34
N ARG A 116 -3.04 -9.01 -3.47
CA ARG A 116 -4.32 -9.06 -4.18
C ARG A 116 -4.69 -10.46 -4.62
N LEU A 117 -5.99 -10.76 -4.64
CA LEU A 117 -6.51 -11.95 -5.31
C LEU A 117 -6.09 -11.95 -6.78
N ARG A 118 -5.95 -13.15 -7.36
CA ARG A 118 -5.46 -13.31 -8.74
C ARG A 118 -6.32 -12.56 -9.75
N ASN A 119 -7.63 -12.55 -9.56
CA ASN A 119 -8.61 -11.87 -10.43
C ASN A 119 -8.71 -10.36 -10.17
N GLU A 120 -8.04 -9.83 -9.15
CA GLU A 120 -8.05 -8.40 -8.79
C GLU A 120 -6.73 -7.68 -9.12
N ARG A 121 -5.89 -8.29 -9.95
CA ARG A 121 -4.63 -7.70 -10.41
C ARG A 121 -4.79 -6.77 -11.61
N ASN A 122 -5.99 -6.38 -11.97
CA ASN A 122 -6.29 -5.54 -13.15
C ASN A 122 -5.63 -6.05 -14.44
N GLY A 123 -5.55 -7.39 -14.60
CA GLY A 123 -4.90 -8.04 -15.73
C GLY A 123 -3.36 -7.96 -15.70
N HIS A 124 -2.75 -7.36 -14.67
CA HIS A 124 -1.29 -7.26 -14.58
C HIS A 124 -0.65 -8.65 -14.53
N PRO A 125 0.19 -9.00 -15.51
CA PRO A 125 0.73 -10.34 -15.60
C PRO A 125 1.84 -10.58 -14.58
N VAL A 126 1.98 -11.85 -14.19
CA VAL A 126 3.09 -12.33 -13.37
C VAL A 126 4.01 -13.22 -14.20
N GLN A 127 5.26 -13.33 -13.78
CA GLN A 127 6.20 -14.30 -14.37
C GLN A 127 5.77 -15.72 -13.97
N PRO A 128 5.91 -16.71 -14.87
CA PRO A 128 5.48 -18.07 -14.57
C PRO A 128 6.34 -18.76 -13.52
N SER A 129 7.60 -18.34 -13.36
CA SER A 129 8.54 -18.92 -12.40
C SER A 129 8.11 -18.67 -10.96
N VAL A 130 8.21 -19.71 -10.13
CA VAL A 130 7.97 -19.65 -8.68
C VAL A 130 9.31 -19.61 -7.97
N TYR A 131 9.49 -18.59 -7.16
CA TYR A 131 10.67 -18.38 -6.33
C TYR A 131 10.36 -18.77 -4.87
N ARG A 132 11.41 -18.93 -4.07
CA ARG A 132 11.31 -19.17 -2.62
C ARG A 132 12.16 -18.16 -1.87
N ALA A 133 11.60 -17.58 -0.82
CA ALA A 133 12.33 -16.82 0.18
C ALA A 133 13.09 -17.74 1.14
N LYS A 134 13.88 -17.15 2.04
CA LYS A 134 14.77 -17.91 2.96
C LYS A 134 14.02 -18.89 3.86
N SER A 135 12.86 -18.52 4.37
CA SER A 135 12.01 -19.37 5.21
C SER A 135 11.09 -20.30 4.40
N GLY A 136 11.22 -20.33 3.07
CA GLY A 136 10.46 -21.21 2.19
C GLY A 136 9.19 -20.58 1.59
N THR A 137 8.85 -19.34 1.92
CA THR A 137 7.72 -18.62 1.35
C THR A 137 7.81 -18.60 -0.18
N LYS A 138 6.76 -19.09 -0.84
CA LYS A 138 6.68 -19.11 -2.30
C LYS A 138 6.09 -17.80 -2.84
N TYR A 139 6.68 -17.27 -3.90
CA TYR A 139 6.21 -16.07 -4.56
C TYR A 139 6.50 -16.09 -6.06
N GLN A 140 5.86 -15.20 -6.79
CA GLN A 140 6.15 -14.91 -8.20
C GLN A 140 6.56 -13.45 -8.34
N LEU A 141 7.29 -13.12 -9.40
CA LEU A 141 7.57 -11.73 -9.75
C LEU A 141 6.44 -11.17 -10.62
N VAL A 142 6.05 -9.96 -10.35
CA VAL A 142 5.17 -9.18 -11.21
C VAL A 142 5.94 -8.86 -12.50
N LYS A 143 5.29 -8.96 -13.66
CA LYS A 143 5.94 -8.57 -14.93
C LYS A 143 6.15 -7.07 -14.95
N THR A 144 7.34 -6.67 -15.38
CA THR A 144 7.68 -5.26 -15.58
C THR A 144 7.13 -4.74 -16.88
N ASP A 145 6.95 -3.44 -16.97
CA ASP A 145 6.56 -2.73 -18.20
C ASP A 145 5.21 -3.14 -18.78
N TYR A 146 4.29 -3.58 -17.90
CA TYR A 146 2.92 -3.81 -18.32
C TYR A 146 2.34 -2.54 -18.97
N ARG A 147 1.73 -2.70 -20.14
CA ARG A 147 1.31 -1.57 -20.99
C ARG A 147 2.40 -0.57 -21.29
N GLY A 148 3.67 -1.03 -21.31
CA GLY A 148 4.85 -0.23 -21.65
C GLY A 148 5.38 0.68 -20.54
N GLN A 149 4.64 0.89 -19.45
CA GLN A 149 5.01 1.87 -18.43
C GLN A 149 4.91 1.34 -16.98
N TRP A 150 3.95 0.45 -16.69
CA TRP A 150 3.70 -0.01 -15.33
C TRP A 150 4.69 -1.08 -14.90
N HIS A 151 5.54 -0.73 -13.95
CA HIS A 151 6.59 -1.62 -13.45
C HIS A 151 6.15 -2.51 -12.28
N GLY A 152 4.89 -2.47 -11.89
CA GLY A 152 4.35 -3.28 -10.80
C GLY A 152 4.27 -2.55 -9.46
N THR A 153 4.57 -1.26 -9.39
CA THR A 153 4.33 -0.46 -8.18
C THR A 153 2.84 -0.19 -8.01
N SER A 154 2.35 -0.35 -6.79
CA SER A 154 0.97 -0.03 -6.41
C SER A 154 0.92 0.61 -5.03
N PHE A 155 0.00 1.58 -4.82
CA PHE A 155 -0.25 2.18 -3.52
C PHE A 155 -1.24 1.37 -2.66
N GLY A 156 -1.83 0.32 -3.23
CA GLY A 156 -2.70 -0.61 -2.50
C GLY A 156 -1.95 -1.48 -1.47
N PRO A 157 -2.63 -2.50 -0.91
CA PRO A 157 -2.12 -3.28 0.22
C PRO A 157 -0.78 -3.96 -0.08
N THR A 158 0.27 -3.53 0.63
CA THR A 158 1.63 -4.08 0.48
C THR A 158 2.53 -3.78 1.66
N LEU A 159 3.50 -4.65 1.92
CA LEU A 159 4.62 -4.41 2.85
C LEU A 159 5.82 -3.87 2.08
N ARG A 160 6.51 -2.87 2.65
CA ARG A 160 7.66 -2.18 2.05
C ARG A 160 8.75 -1.89 3.08
N ARG A 161 9.97 -1.61 2.60
CA ARG A 161 11.08 -1.07 3.41
C ARG A 161 11.06 0.46 3.39
N LEU A 162 11.19 1.06 4.56
CA LEU A 162 11.27 2.52 4.70
C LEU A 162 12.56 3.09 4.09
N SER A 163 13.67 2.34 4.20
CA SER A 163 14.96 2.75 3.61
C SER A 163 14.90 2.93 2.10
N ASP A 164 14.17 2.06 1.39
CA ASP A 164 14.02 2.17 -0.07
C ASP A 164 13.30 3.48 -0.44
N TYR A 165 12.22 3.82 0.29
CA TYR A 165 11.52 5.10 0.10
C TYR A 165 12.45 6.29 0.38
N LYS A 166 13.11 6.33 1.54
CA LYS A 166 13.98 7.45 1.93
C LYS A 166 15.14 7.66 0.96
N THR A 167 15.70 6.57 0.41
CA THR A 167 16.83 6.64 -0.51
C THR A 167 16.40 7.11 -1.90
N LEU A 168 15.28 6.58 -2.42
CA LEU A 168 14.87 6.83 -3.80
C LEU A 168 14.02 8.08 -3.96
N PHE A 169 13.36 8.53 -2.89
CA PHE A 169 12.44 9.66 -2.92
C PHE A 169 12.78 10.71 -1.85
N PRO A 170 13.95 11.38 -1.95
CA PRO A 170 14.38 12.35 -0.94
C PRO A 170 13.43 13.55 -0.80
N ASN A 171 12.64 13.84 -1.84
CA ASN A 171 11.60 14.87 -1.87
C ASN A 171 10.18 14.27 -1.86
N GLY A 172 10.02 13.04 -1.37
CA GLY A 172 8.77 12.30 -1.38
C GLY A 172 8.35 11.81 -2.76
N TYR A 173 7.24 11.09 -2.83
CA TYR A 173 6.62 10.69 -4.10
C TYR A 173 6.17 11.92 -4.91
N ALA A 174 5.76 13.00 -4.23
CA ALA A 174 5.38 14.26 -4.87
C ALA A 174 6.53 14.87 -5.69
N GLY A 175 7.78 14.61 -5.32
CA GLY A 175 8.96 15.08 -6.05
C GLY A 175 9.17 14.42 -7.43
N VAL A 176 8.51 13.30 -7.69
CA VAL A 176 8.67 12.53 -8.95
C VAL A 176 7.37 12.30 -9.70
N THR A 177 6.23 12.72 -9.15
CA THR A 177 4.91 12.54 -9.76
C THR A 177 4.36 13.87 -10.29
N THR A 178 3.66 13.78 -11.43
CA THR A 178 2.82 14.86 -11.94
C THR A 178 1.37 14.41 -11.84
N PHE A 179 0.55 15.19 -11.12
CA PHE A 179 -0.86 14.85 -10.96
C PHE A 179 -1.61 14.98 -12.29
N ASN A 180 -2.30 13.93 -12.70
CA ASN A 180 -3.22 13.92 -13.82
C ASN A 180 -4.58 13.43 -13.38
N ILE A 181 -5.56 14.32 -13.29
CA ILE A 181 -6.92 14.02 -12.84
C ILE A 181 -7.63 12.98 -13.72
N LYS A 182 -7.29 12.92 -15.02
CA LYS A 182 -7.89 11.97 -15.96
C LYS A 182 -7.28 10.57 -15.87
N GLU A 183 -6.06 10.48 -15.31
CA GLU A 183 -5.28 9.25 -15.25
C GLU A 183 -4.55 9.13 -13.89
N PRO A 184 -5.30 8.95 -12.78
CA PRO A 184 -4.71 8.94 -11.43
C PRO A 184 -3.66 7.83 -11.23
N TRP A 185 -3.77 6.73 -11.98
CA TRP A 185 -2.79 5.63 -11.96
C TRP A 185 -1.42 6.02 -12.53
N THR A 186 -1.27 7.16 -13.20
CA THR A 186 0.03 7.61 -13.72
C THR A 186 1.03 7.87 -12.61
N SER A 187 0.59 8.23 -11.42
CA SER A 187 1.48 8.41 -10.27
C SER A 187 2.14 7.08 -9.85
N GLU A 188 1.40 5.97 -9.83
CA GLU A 188 1.98 4.64 -9.59
C GLU A 188 3.01 4.27 -10.66
N MET A 189 2.72 4.59 -11.94
CA MET A 189 3.67 4.36 -13.03
C MET A 189 4.95 5.18 -12.86
N GLN A 190 4.85 6.47 -12.53
CA GLN A 190 6.00 7.36 -12.35
C GLN A 190 6.87 6.92 -11.18
N VAL A 191 6.28 6.59 -10.04
CA VAL A 191 6.98 6.02 -8.89
C VAL A 191 7.61 4.67 -9.25
N GLY A 192 6.91 3.81 -9.98
CA GLY A 192 7.38 2.52 -10.46
C GLY A 192 8.61 2.64 -11.36
N GLN A 193 8.68 3.67 -12.22
CA GLN A 193 9.85 3.90 -13.07
C GLN A 193 11.11 4.28 -12.27
N VAL A 194 10.97 4.94 -11.12
CA VAL A 194 12.11 5.20 -10.22
C VAL A 194 12.62 3.89 -9.63
N TYR A 195 11.73 3.04 -9.11
CA TYR A 195 12.09 1.70 -8.62
C TYR A 195 12.75 0.85 -9.70
N LYS A 196 12.23 0.88 -10.94
CA LYS A 196 12.81 0.17 -12.08
C LYS A 196 14.23 0.61 -12.37
N LYS A 197 14.47 1.93 -12.46
CA LYS A 197 15.82 2.49 -12.73
C LYS A 197 16.82 2.09 -11.64
N ALA A 198 16.36 1.92 -10.42
CA ALA A 198 17.17 1.44 -9.28
C ALA A 198 17.30 -0.10 -9.22
N GLY A 199 16.75 -0.85 -10.19
CA GLY A 199 16.87 -2.31 -10.28
C GLY A 199 15.89 -3.10 -9.43
N PHE A 200 14.90 -2.45 -8.81
CA PHE A 200 13.87 -3.13 -8.01
C PHE A 200 12.83 -3.84 -8.86
N LYS A 201 12.18 -4.81 -8.24
CA LYS A 201 11.05 -5.59 -8.77
C LYS A 201 9.95 -5.66 -7.72
N ALA A 202 8.71 -5.92 -8.16
CA ALA A 202 7.61 -6.26 -7.27
C ALA A 202 7.40 -7.79 -7.25
N ALA A 203 7.09 -8.33 -6.07
CA ALA A 203 6.67 -9.72 -5.90
C ALA A 203 5.16 -9.81 -5.67
N THR A 204 4.61 -11.01 -5.80
CA THR A 204 3.24 -11.33 -5.39
C THR A 204 3.22 -12.69 -4.69
N LEU A 205 2.48 -12.80 -3.60
CA LEU A 205 2.25 -14.08 -2.93
C LEU A 205 1.44 -15.01 -3.84
N MET A 206 1.62 -16.32 -3.63
CA MET A 206 0.90 -17.36 -4.40
C MET A 206 -0.60 -17.30 -4.14
N ASN A 207 -0.99 -17.04 -2.89
CA ASN A 207 -2.37 -16.84 -2.47
C ASN A 207 -2.67 -15.35 -2.36
N GLY A 208 -3.90 -14.95 -2.70
CA GLY A 208 -4.40 -13.63 -2.40
C GLY A 208 -4.91 -13.54 -0.97
N PHE A 209 -4.63 -12.43 -0.31
CA PHE A 209 -4.99 -12.18 1.09
C PHE A 209 -5.93 -10.99 1.26
N VAL A 210 -6.12 -10.21 0.20
CA VAL A 210 -6.96 -9.01 0.23
C VAL A 210 -7.90 -8.98 -0.96
N LYS A 211 -9.08 -8.40 -0.74
CA LYS A 211 -10.12 -8.18 -1.74
C LYS A 211 -10.51 -6.71 -1.77
N HIS A 212 -10.65 -6.15 -2.96
CA HIS A 212 -11.06 -4.77 -3.16
C HIS A 212 -12.57 -4.60 -2.94
N LEU A 213 -12.96 -3.60 -2.15
CA LEU A 213 -14.34 -3.26 -1.82
C LEU A 213 -14.87 -2.06 -2.61
N GLY A 214 -13.98 -1.26 -3.17
CA GLY A 214 -14.28 0.05 -3.78
C GLY A 214 -14.88 0.00 -5.19
N ASN A 215 -15.20 -1.17 -5.74
CA ASN A 215 -15.76 -1.29 -7.08
C ASN A 215 -17.04 -0.46 -7.23
N GLY A 216 -17.05 0.47 -8.20
CA GLY A 216 -18.16 1.38 -8.44
C GLY A 216 -18.27 2.57 -7.46
N ARG A 217 -17.32 2.72 -6.53
CA ARG A 217 -17.27 3.79 -5.52
C ARG A 217 -15.99 4.63 -5.60
N HIS A 218 -15.44 4.77 -6.80
CA HIS A 218 -14.27 5.63 -7.01
C HIS A 218 -14.62 7.10 -6.70
N ILE A 219 -13.76 7.76 -5.95
CA ILE A 219 -13.89 9.19 -5.68
C ILE A 219 -13.14 9.91 -6.79
N SER A 220 -13.87 10.68 -7.59
CA SER A 220 -13.25 11.65 -8.49
C SER A 220 -12.58 12.73 -7.64
N SER A 221 -11.29 12.85 -7.81
CA SER A 221 -10.44 13.87 -7.18
C SER A 221 -10.75 15.26 -7.68
#